data_237e50cd41da7d7f7e174587e7933ad3
#
_entry.id   237e50cd41da7d7f7e174587e7933ad3
#
_cell.length_a   1.000
_cell.length_b   1.000
_cell.length_c   1.000
_cell.angle_alpha   90.00
_cell.angle_beta   90.00
_cell.angle_gamma   90.00
#
_symmetry.space_group_name_H-M   'P 1'
#
loop_
_entity.id
_entity.type
_entity.pdbx_description
1 polymer ?
#
loop_
_entity_poly.entity_id
_entity_poly.type
_entity_poly.pdbx_seq_one_letter_code
_entity_poly.pdbx_strand_id
1 'polypeptide(L)'
;MELDRQCVSTLITLQPDVVFPALHGPPGEDGTVQGLLEILNVAYVGSGVRGSALAMDKAVAKAVFQQHKLPVCNDYVVVQDSNLDVAVRNIEQRLGNKVAIKPLNAGSAIGVQLLPEGGDLAAALALGLQHGDCLVEPFVQGKEITVGVLHTAESLQAHPVIEIRTAADQWYDYANRY
;
A
#
# COMPACT_ATOMS: atom_id res chain seq x y z
N MET A 1 8.15 -12.93 -15.06
CA MET A 1 9.21 -12.15 -15.78
C MET A 1 9.53 -10.97 -14.86
N GLU A 2 10.77 -10.82 -14.45
CA GLU A 2 11.19 -9.67 -13.64
C GLU A 2 11.24 -8.40 -14.49
N LEU A 3 11.01 -7.24 -13.87
CA LEU A 3 11.12 -5.94 -14.55
C LEU A 3 12.59 -5.52 -14.63
N ASP A 4 13.26 -6.03 -15.65
CA ASP A 4 14.65 -5.74 -15.97
C ASP A 4 14.79 -5.29 -17.44
N ARG A 5 16.03 -5.09 -17.87
CA ARG A 5 16.32 -4.73 -19.28
C ARG A 5 15.85 -5.79 -20.27
N GLN A 6 15.85 -7.06 -19.87
CA GLN A 6 15.41 -8.16 -20.70
C GLN A 6 13.88 -8.13 -20.90
N CYS A 7 13.13 -7.78 -19.83
CA CYS A 7 11.69 -7.56 -19.91
C CYS A 7 11.36 -6.47 -20.95
N VAL A 8 12.04 -5.35 -20.92
CA VAL A 8 11.84 -4.25 -21.88
C VAL A 8 12.10 -4.73 -23.32
N SER A 9 13.22 -5.42 -23.56
CA SER A 9 13.57 -5.96 -24.87
C SER A 9 12.52 -6.99 -25.35
N THR A 10 12.00 -7.79 -24.44
CA THR A 10 10.97 -8.78 -24.73
C THR A 10 9.66 -8.10 -25.13
N LEU A 11 9.22 -7.08 -24.42
CA LEU A 11 8.01 -6.30 -24.76
C LEU A 11 8.13 -5.65 -26.15
N ILE A 12 9.28 -5.07 -26.46
CA ILE A 12 9.55 -4.46 -27.78
C ILE A 12 9.48 -5.50 -28.89
N THR A 13 9.99 -6.72 -28.64
CA THR A 13 10.02 -7.80 -29.65
C THR A 13 8.66 -8.44 -29.84
N LEU A 14 7.93 -8.70 -28.74
CA LEU A 14 6.63 -9.37 -28.76
C LEU A 14 5.52 -8.47 -29.29
N GLN A 15 5.63 -7.16 -29.10
CA GLN A 15 4.59 -6.19 -29.47
C GLN A 15 3.17 -6.64 -29.06
N PRO A 16 2.93 -6.91 -27.77
CA PRO A 16 1.63 -7.40 -27.31
C PRO A 16 0.54 -6.34 -27.53
N ASP A 17 -0.67 -6.77 -27.85
CA ASP A 17 -1.84 -5.89 -27.95
C ASP A 17 -2.23 -5.28 -26.59
N VAL A 18 -2.04 -6.04 -25.51
CA VAL A 18 -2.36 -5.62 -24.14
C VAL A 18 -1.48 -6.36 -23.13
N VAL A 19 -1.11 -5.69 -22.06
CA VAL A 19 -0.39 -6.27 -20.91
C VAL A 19 -1.30 -6.28 -19.69
N PHE A 20 -1.34 -7.41 -18.98
CA PHE A 20 -1.92 -7.51 -17.65
C PHE A 20 -0.78 -7.59 -16.62
N PRO A 21 -0.49 -6.50 -15.90
CA PRO A 21 0.56 -6.49 -14.90
C PRO A 21 0.13 -7.29 -13.66
N ALA A 22 0.63 -8.51 -13.50
CA ALA A 22 0.43 -9.35 -12.33
C ALA A 22 1.63 -9.22 -11.36
N LEU A 23 1.98 -7.98 -11.01
CA LEU A 23 3.12 -7.63 -10.18
C LEU A 23 2.64 -7.08 -8.84
N HIS A 24 3.40 -7.33 -7.78
CA HIS A 24 3.10 -6.85 -6.43
C HIS A 24 4.16 -5.85 -5.95
N GLY A 25 3.70 -4.78 -5.31
CA GLY A 25 4.57 -3.72 -4.80
C GLY A 25 5.32 -2.96 -5.90
N PRO A 26 6.27 -2.10 -5.54
CA PRO A 26 7.16 -1.44 -6.48
C PRO A 26 8.08 -2.44 -7.21
N PRO A 27 8.32 -2.27 -8.51
CA PRO A 27 7.85 -1.21 -9.41
C PRO A 27 6.55 -1.55 -10.16
N GLY A 28 5.77 -2.54 -9.71
CA GLY A 28 4.58 -3.04 -10.39
C GLY A 28 3.32 -2.21 -10.16
N GLU A 29 3.16 -1.64 -8.95
CA GLU A 29 1.93 -0.97 -8.51
C GLU A 29 2.10 0.53 -8.26
N ASP A 30 3.31 1.09 -8.41
CA ASP A 30 3.66 2.47 -8.09
C ASP A 30 3.66 3.44 -9.28
N GLY A 31 3.23 2.99 -10.45
CA GLY A 31 3.24 3.77 -11.68
C GLY A 31 4.48 3.56 -12.57
N THR A 32 5.51 2.87 -12.08
CA THR A 32 6.77 2.67 -12.82
C THR A 32 6.57 1.80 -14.05
N VAL A 33 5.98 0.63 -13.92
CA VAL A 33 5.70 -0.26 -15.06
C VAL A 33 4.66 0.36 -15.99
N GLN A 34 3.68 1.08 -15.44
CA GLN A 34 2.68 1.79 -16.23
C GLN A 34 3.33 2.85 -17.12
N GLY A 35 4.28 3.63 -16.57
CA GLY A 35 5.04 4.62 -17.33
C GLY A 35 5.90 4.00 -18.44
N LEU A 36 6.50 2.84 -18.19
CA LEU A 36 7.21 2.08 -19.22
C LEU A 36 6.26 1.68 -20.36
N LEU A 37 5.09 1.12 -20.02
CA LEU A 37 4.12 0.67 -21.01
C LEU A 37 3.54 1.84 -21.82
N GLU A 38 3.33 3.00 -21.20
CA GLU A 38 2.92 4.23 -21.91
C GLU A 38 3.99 4.70 -22.90
N ILE A 39 5.29 4.69 -22.50
CA ILE A 39 6.39 5.05 -23.40
C ILE A 39 6.49 4.08 -24.59
N LEU A 40 6.24 2.78 -24.35
CA LEU A 40 6.24 1.76 -25.39
C LEU A 40 4.95 1.77 -26.23
N ASN A 41 3.96 2.61 -25.91
CA ASN A 41 2.63 2.66 -26.52
C ASN A 41 1.91 1.30 -26.51
N VAL A 42 2.03 0.59 -25.38
CA VAL A 42 1.37 -0.71 -25.16
C VAL A 42 0.22 -0.51 -24.18
N ALA A 43 -0.98 -0.94 -24.58
CA ALA A 43 -2.15 -0.92 -23.71
C ALA A 43 -1.96 -1.86 -22.50
N TYR A 44 -2.51 -1.49 -21.35
CA TYR A 44 -2.43 -2.32 -20.15
C TYR A 44 -3.70 -2.24 -19.31
N VAL A 45 -3.91 -3.26 -18.48
CA VAL A 45 -5.01 -3.32 -17.51
C VAL A 45 -4.57 -2.72 -16.19
N GLY A 46 -5.36 -1.82 -15.63
CA GLY A 46 -5.14 -1.21 -14.32
C GLY A 46 -5.20 0.31 -14.34
N SER A 47 -4.82 0.91 -13.22
CA SER A 47 -4.73 2.36 -13.09
C SER A 47 -3.53 2.90 -13.86
N GLY A 48 -3.65 4.13 -14.39
CA GLY A 48 -2.53 4.83 -15.02
C GLY A 48 -1.46 5.28 -14.02
N VAL A 49 -0.36 5.80 -14.54
CA VAL A 49 0.84 6.22 -13.78
C VAL A 49 0.48 7.04 -12.54
N ARG A 50 -0.29 8.12 -12.72
CA ARG A 50 -0.66 9.02 -11.61
C ARG A 50 -1.52 8.33 -10.55
N GLY A 51 -2.51 7.54 -10.97
CA GLY A 51 -3.38 6.83 -10.05
C GLY A 51 -2.62 5.80 -9.21
N SER A 52 -1.75 5.02 -9.85
CA SER A 52 -0.89 4.03 -9.20
C SER A 52 0.08 4.69 -8.21
N ALA A 53 0.77 5.76 -8.60
CA ALA A 53 1.71 6.46 -7.73
C ALA A 53 1.03 7.07 -6.49
N LEU A 54 -0.13 7.72 -6.67
CA LEU A 54 -0.88 8.29 -5.54
C LEU A 54 -1.43 7.22 -4.60
N ALA A 55 -1.89 6.09 -5.14
CA ALA A 55 -2.46 5.01 -4.34
C ALA A 55 -1.38 4.22 -3.56
N MET A 56 -0.16 4.12 -4.10
CA MET A 56 0.93 3.41 -3.45
C MET A 56 1.42 4.12 -2.18
N ASP A 57 1.46 5.44 -2.16
CA ASP A 57 1.81 6.23 -0.98
C ASP A 57 0.61 6.38 -0.04
N LYS A 58 0.66 5.73 1.13
CA LYS A 58 -0.45 5.70 2.08
C LYS A 58 -0.82 7.08 2.64
N ALA A 59 0.16 7.96 2.84
CA ALA A 59 -0.10 9.31 3.35
C ALA A 59 -0.78 10.17 2.27
N VAL A 60 -0.30 10.08 1.03
CA VAL A 60 -0.90 10.78 -0.11
C VAL A 60 -2.30 10.25 -0.41
N ALA A 61 -2.49 8.93 -0.44
CA ALA A 61 -3.80 8.31 -0.64
C ALA A 61 -4.81 8.78 0.42
N LYS A 62 -4.41 8.82 1.70
CA LYS A 62 -5.26 9.33 2.79
C LYS A 62 -5.61 10.80 2.62
N ALA A 63 -4.65 11.64 2.21
CA ALA A 63 -4.93 13.06 1.94
C ALA A 63 -5.98 13.24 0.84
N VAL A 64 -5.92 12.43 -0.22
CA VAL A 64 -6.93 12.40 -1.28
C VAL A 64 -8.29 11.95 -0.72
N PHE A 65 -8.33 10.89 0.08
CA PHE A 65 -9.57 10.40 0.70
C PHE A 65 -10.21 11.46 1.61
N GLN A 66 -9.41 12.14 2.44
CA GLN A 66 -9.87 13.23 3.30
C GLN A 66 -10.45 14.39 2.50
N GLN A 67 -9.80 14.78 1.40
CA GLN A 67 -10.31 15.84 0.50
C GLN A 67 -11.69 15.48 -0.06
N HIS A 68 -11.93 14.18 -0.31
CA HIS A 68 -13.22 13.66 -0.77
C HIS A 68 -14.19 13.31 0.38
N LYS A 69 -13.87 13.71 1.62
CA LYS A 69 -14.70 13.46 2.82
C LYS A 69 -14.93 11.97 3.11
N LEU A 70 -14.05 11.11 2.66
CA LEU A 70 -14.08 9.71 3.03
C LEU A 70 -13.52 9.55 4.45
N PRO A 71 -14.13 8.71 5.30
CA PRO A 71 -13.63 8.48 6.65
C PRO A 71 -12.29 7.73 6.60
N VAL A 72 -11.28 8.30 7.27
CA VAL A 72 -9.97 7.67 7.47
C VAL A 72 -9.56 7.84 8.93
N CYS A 73 -8.73 6.94 9.44
CA CYS A 73 -8.15 7.06 10.77
C CYS A 73 -7.26 8.31 10.88
N ASN A 74 -7.12 8.85 12.09
CA ASN A 74 -6.03 9.78 12.39
C ASN A 74 -4.70 9.07 12.17
N ASP A 75 -3.65 9.84 11.87
CA ASP A 75 -2.34 9.27 11.63
C ASP A 75 -1.20 10.17 12.08
N TYR A 76 -0.02 9.58 12.10
CA TYR A 76 1.25 10.24 12.32
C TYR A 76 2.29 9.65 11.39
N VAL A 77 2.95 10.49 10.59
CA VAL A 77 4.03 10.05 9.69
C VAL A 77 5.37 10.19 10.42
N VAL A 78 6.18 9.14 10.36
CA VAL A 78 7.55 9.12 10.89
C VAL A 78 8.50 8.87 9.74
N VAL A 79 9.41 9.80 9.50
CA VAL A 79 10.48 9.64 8.50
C VAL A 79 11.68 8.91 9.11
N GLN A 80 12.46 8.19 8.30
CA GLN A 80 13.55 7.33 8.74
C GLN A 80 14.57 8.03 9.65
N ASP A 81 14.89 9.29 9.38
CA ASP A 81 15.86 10.07 10.14
C ASP A 81 15.28 10.77 11.39
N SER A 82 14.02 10.48 11.75
CA SER A 82 13.38 11.07 12.92
C SER A 82 14.05 10.63 14.22
N ASN A 83 14.07 11.54 15.21
CA ASN A 83 14.39 11.12 16.57
C ASN A 83 13.29 10.19 17.09
N LEU A 84 13.64 8.94 17.35
CA LEU A 84 12.70 7.88 17.71
C LEU A 84 11.96 8.18 19.01
N ASP A 85 12.65 8.70 20.06
CA ASP A 85 12.02 9.02 21.33
C ASP A 85 10.99 10.15 21.22
N VAL A 86 11.25 11.11 20.32
CA VAL A 86 10.31 12.19 20.04
C VAL A 86 9.11 11.65 19.27
N ALA A 87 9.35 10.80 18.29
CA ALA A 87 8.29 10.19 17.49
C ALA A 87 7.35 9.34 18.37
N VAL A 88 7.92 8.48 19.23
CA VAL A 88 7.17 7.64 20.17
C VAL A 88 6.28 8.49 21.07
N ARG A 89 6.83 9.52 21.73
CA ARG A 89 6.03 10.40 22.60
C ARG A 89 4.89 11.08 21.86
N ASN A 90 5.13 11.54 20.63
CA ASN A 90 4.10 12.19 19.81
C ASN A 90 3.01 11.21 19.40
N ILE A 91 3.37 9.97 19.04
CA ILE A 91 2.42 8.93 18.69
C ILE A 91 1.55 8.59 19.90
N GLU A 92 2.15 8.29 21.05
CA GLU A 92 1.42 7.97 22.28
C GLU A 92 0.45 9.08 22.68
N GLN A 93 0.89 10.34 22.57
CA GLN A 93 0.05 11.48 22.90
C GLN A 93 -1.14 11.67 21.95
N ARG A 94 -0.95 11.39 20.64
CA ARG A 94 -1.96 11.66 19.60
C ARG A 94 -2.85 10.47 19.29
N LEU A 95 -2.27 9.27 19.32
CA LEU A 95 -2.92 8.04 18.83
C LEU A 95 -3.06 6.97 19.93
N GLY A 96 -2.33 7.12 21.04
CA GLY A 96 -2.21 6.08 22.07
C GLY A 96 -1.15 5.05 21.70
N ASN A 97 -1.16 3.90 22.42
CA ASN A 97 -0.18 2.83 22.24
C ASN A 97 -0.69 1.59 21.50
N LYS A 98 -1.99 1.54 21.18
CA LYS A 98 -2.60 0.50 20.33
C LYS A 98 -2.61 0.99 18.90
N VAL A 99 -1.60 0.61 18.13
CA VAL A 99 -1.36 1.18 16.80
C VAL A 99 -1.02 0.12 15.77
N ALA A 100 -1.19 0.52 14.50
CA ALA A 100 -0.66 -0.16 13.33
C ALA A 100 0.39 0.74 12.68
N ILE A 101 1.60 0.25 12.49
CA ILE A 101 2.73 0.92 11.84
C ILE A 101 2.89 0.30 10.46
N LYS A 102 2.89 1.13 9.43
CA LYS A 102 2.89 0.66 8.04
C LYS A 102 3.91 1.47 7.23
N PRO A 103 4.90 0.85 6.57
CA PRO A 103 5.74 1.57 5.63
C PRO A 103 4.90 2.26 4.55
N LEU A 104 5.22 3.52 4.23
CA LEU A 104 4.39 4.36 3.34
C LEU A 104 4.21 3.73 1.96
N ASN A 105 5.32 3.26 1.37
CA ASN A 105 5.38 2.84 -0.03
C ASN A 105 5.58 1.32 -0.21
N ALA A 106 5.39 0.52 0.83
CA ALA A 106 5.46 -0.93 0.73
C ALA A 106 4.09 -1.56 0.49
N GLY A 107 4.08 -2.63 -0.33
CA GLY A 107 2.91 -3.49 -0.57
C GLY A 107 2.92 -4.74 0.30
N SER A 108 1.91 -5.61 0.14
CA SER A 108 1.86 -6.98 0.69
C SER A 108 2.13 -7.11 2.20
N ALA A 109 1.78 -6.10 2.98
CA ALA A 109 2.04 -6.02 4.43
C ALA A 109 3.52 -6.14 4.84
N ILE A 110 4.47 -5.94 3.93
CA ILE A 110 5.90 -5.96 4.24
C ILE A 110 6.22 -4.84 5.24
N GLY A 111 6.90 -5.21 6.33
CA GLY A 111 7.32 -4.27 7.38
C GLY A 111 6.19 -3.74 8.28
N VAL A 112 4.96 -4.19 8.10
CA VAL A 112 3.83 -3.81 8.96
C VAL A 112 4.03 -4.38 10.36
N GLN A 113 3.85 -3.51 11.37
CA GLN A 113 3.87 -3.89 12.79
C GLN A 113 2.49 -3.56 13.40
N LEU A 114 1.93 -4.51 14.11
CA LEU A 114 0.62 -4.35 14.76
C LEU A 114 0.78 -4.47 16.28
N LEU A 115 0.30 -3.48 17.00
CA LEU A 115 0.25 -3.44 18.45
C LEU A 115 -1.21 -3.35 18.95
N PRO A 116 -2.01 -4.42 18.80
CA PRO A 116 -3.44 -4.39 19.11
C PRO A 116 -3.72 -4.18 20.58
N GLU A 117 -2.83 -4.66 21.45
CA GLU A 117 -2.94 -4.49 22.90
C GLU A 117 -1.92 -3.49 23.47
N GLY A 118 -1.24 -2.75 22.60
CA GLY A 118 -0.09 -1.95 22.95
C GLY A 118 1.20 -2.79 22.96
N GLY A 119 2.30 -2.19 23.46
CA GLY A 119 3.58 -2.89 23.53
C GLY A 119 4.76 -1.95 23.35
N ASP A 120 5.91 -2.50 22.98
CA ASP A 120 7.13 -1.72 22.72
C ASP A 120 7.02 -0.97 21.37
N LEU A 121 6.46 0.23 21.44
CA LEU A 121 6.26 1.09 20.28
C LEU A 121 7.59 1.49 19.65
N ALA A 122 8.64 1.69 20.44
CA ALA A 122 9.96 2.08 19.92
C ALA A 122 10.57 0.94 19.08
N ALA A 123 10.53 -0.30 19.59
CA ALA A 123 11.03 -1.46 18.87
C ALA A 123 10.22 -1.71 17.59
N ALA A 124 8.88 -1.65 17.66
CA ALA A 124 8.02 -1.84 16.51
C ALA A 124 8.23 -0.75 15.43
N LEU A 125 8.39 0.51 15.84
CA LEU A 125 8.66 1.60 14.93
C LEU A 125 10.04 1.45 14.25
N ALA A 126 11.06 1.06 15.03
CA ALA A 126 12.40 0.80 14.48
C ALA A 126 12.40 -0.31 13.42
N LEU A 127 11.58 -1.36 13.61
CA LEU A 127 11.42 -2.43 12.61
C LEU A 127 10.70 -1.92 11.35
N GLY A 128 9.62 -1.17 11.49
CA GLY A 128 8.89 -0.60 10.36
C GLY A 128 9.78 0.32 9.50
N LEU A 129 10.56 1.19 10.15
CA LEU A 129 11.46 2.15 9.51
C LEU A 129 12.61 1.51 8.71
N GLN A 130 12.90 0.22 8.92
CA GLN A 130 13.83 -0.51 8.03
C GLN A 130 13.32 -0.63 6.60
N HIS A 131 12.01 -0.47 6.40
CA HIS A 131 11.35 -0.58 5.09
C HIS A 131 10.95 0.78 4.49
N GLY A 132 11.36 1.88 5.08
CA GLY A 132 11.06 3.25 4.64
C GLY A 132 10.32 4.06 5.70
N ASP A 133 9.91 5.25 5.33
CA ASP A 133 9.07 6.11 6.16
C ASP A 133 7.77 5.39 6.52
N CYS A 134 7.25 5.62 7.72
CA CYS A 134 6.10 4.89 8.24
C CYS A 134 4.89 5.80 8.50
N LEU A 135 3.72 5.30 8.16
CA LEU A 135 2.43 5.78 8.63
C LEU A 135 2.06 5.00 9.90
N VAL A 136 1.73 5.70 10.97
CA VAL A 136 1.22 5.12 12.21
C VAL A 136 -0.24 5.53 12.37
N GLU A 137 -1.11 4.57 12.62
CA GLU A 137 -2.55 4.77 12.82
C GLU A 137 -3.01 4.05 14.09
N PRO A 138 -4.10 4.48 14.73
CA PRO A 138 -4.71 3.67 15.78
C PRO A 138 -5.04 2.27 15.24
N PHE A 139 -4.79 1.25 16.03
CA PHE A 139 -5.23 -0.09 15.69
C PHE A 139 -6.75 -0.17 15.78
N VAL A 140 -7.41 -0.51 14.70
CA VAL A 140 -8.86 -0.67 14.63
C VAL A 140 -9.19 -2.16 14.52
N GLN A 141 -9.88 -2.68 15.53
CA GLN A 141 -10.41 -4.04 15.47
C GLN A 141 -11.68 -4.06 14.62
N GLY A 142 -11.78 -5.01 13.70
CA GLY A 142 -12.95 -5.12 12.83
C GLY A 142 -12.78 -6.20 11.77
N LYS A 143 -13.74 -6.24 10.86
CA LYS A 143 -13.67 -7.11 9.68
C LYS A 143 -12.80 -6.47 8.62
N GLU A 144 -11.90 -7.24 8.06
CA GLU A 144 -11.13 -6.81 6.89
C GLU A 144 -11.96 -7.03 5.64
N ILE A 145 -12.13 -5.97 4.86
CA ILE A 145 -12.95 -6.01 3.64
C ILE A 145 -12.17 -5.41 2.47
N THR A 146 -12.52 -5.84 1.27
CA THR A 146 -12.04 -5.24 0.02
C THR A 146 -13.17 -5.09 -0.98
N VAL A 147 -13.02 -4.13 -1.89
CA VAL A 147 -13.97 -3.89 -3.00
C VAL A 147 -13.17 -3.68 -4.27
N GLY A 148 -13.40 -4.55 -5.25
CA GLY A 148 -12.85 -4.35 -6.58
C GLY A 148 -13.57 -3.21 -7.31
N VAL A 149 -12.84 -2.43 -8.10
CA VAL A 149 -13.41 -1.40 -8.97
C VAL A 149 -12.95 -1.67 -10.39
N LEU A 150 -13.91 -1.78 -11.30
CA LEU A 150 -13.66 -1.94 -12.72
C LEU A 150 -14.06 -0.66 -13.47
N HIS A 151 -13.12 -0.11 -14.22
CA HIS A 151 -13.36 1.01 -15.11
C HIS A 151 -13.30 0.50 -16.56
N THR A 152 -14.43 0.61 -17.25
CA THR A 152 -14.57 0.32 -18.69
C THR A 152 -14.76 1.61 -19.47
N ALA A 153 -14.76 1.55 -20.79
CA ALA A 153 -15.08 2.72 -21.63
C ALA A 153 -16.48 3.33 -21.33
N GLU A 154 -17.38 2.51 -20.80
CA GLU A 154 -18.79 2.90 -20.60
C GLU A 154 -19.09 3.34 -19.15
N SER A 155 -18.39 2.78 -18.15
CA SER A 155 -18.74 3.02 -16.74
C SER A 155 -17.61 2.69 -15.77
N LEU A 156 -17.70 3.28 -14.58
CA LEU A 156 -16.96 2.91 -13.39
C LEU A 156 -17.88 2.11 -12.46
N GLN A 157 -17.51 0.86 -12.17
CA GLN A 157 -18.34 -0.06 -11.40
C GLN A 157 -17.61 -0.56 -10.16
N ALA A 158 -18.22 -0.41 -8.99
CA ALA A 158 -17.77 -1.06 -7.77
C ALA A 158 -18.40 -2.47 -7.69
N HIS A 159 -17.58 -3.47 -7.43
CA HIS A 159 -18.01 -4.84 -7.23
C HIS A 159 -18.59 -5.06 -5.81
N PRO A 160 -19.24 -6.18 -5.53
CA PRO A 160 -19.67 -6.53 -4.19
C PRO A 160 -18.51 -6.53 -3.19
N VAL A 161 -18.82 -6.17 -1.94
CA VAL A 161 -17.87 -6.19 -0.83
C VAL A 161 -17.47 -7.64 -0.54
N ILE A 162 -16.18 -7.89 -0.43
CA ILE A 162 -15.59 -9.17 -0.08
C ILE A 162 -14.99 -9.05 1.32
N GLU A 163 -15.36 -9.97 2.24
CA GLU A 163 -14.73 -10.13 3.54
C GLU A 163 -13.49 -11.01 3.40
N ILE A 164 -12.33 -10.51 3.86
CA ILE A 164 -11.09 -11.27 3.92
C ILE A 164 -11.08 -12.01 5.25
N ARG A 165 -10.95 -13.35 5.21
CA ARG A 165 -10.90 -14.21 6.39
C ARG A 165 -9.57 -14.95 6.46
N THR A 166 -8.92 -14.85 7.59
CA THR A 166 -7.75 -15.65 7.95
C THR A 166 -8.13 -16.73 8.94
N ALA A 167 -7.24 -17.68 9.20
CA ALA A 167 -7.44 -18.62 10.29
C ALA A 167 -7.58 -17.88 11.63
N ALA A 168 -8.24 -18.50 12.62
CA ALA A 168 -8.47 -17.88 13.92
C ALA A 168 -7.14 -17.38 14.51
N ASP A 169 -7.18 -16.17 15.05
CA ASP A 169 -6.04 -15.49 15.68
C ASP A 169 -4.83 -15.15 14.76
N GLN A 170 -5.02 -15.21 13.44
CA GLN A 170 -4.00 -14.79 12.48
C GLN A 170 -4.40 -13.49 11.77
N TRP A 171 -3.40 -12.65 11.53
CA TRP A 171 -3.56 -11.43 10.74
C TRP A 171 -3.39 -11.73 9.26
N TYR A 172 -3.96 -10.90 8.40
CA TYR A 172 -3.74 -10.96 6.96
C TYR A 172 -2.38 -10.33 6.61
N ASP A 173 -1.32 -10.97 7.09
CA ASP A 173 0.06 -10.62 6.83
C ASP A 173 0.59 -11.23 5.51
N TYR A 174 1.89 -11.08 5.26
CA TYR A 174 2.51 -11.62 4.06
C TYR A 174 2.35 -13.15 3.96
N ALA A 175 2.56 -13.87 5.06
CA ALA A 175 2.49 -15.35 5.08
C ALA A 175 1.08 -15.90 4.88
N ASN A 176 0.04 -15.10 5.17
CA ASN A 176 -1.36 -15.47 4.96
C ASN A 176 -1.92 -14.98 3.59
N ARG A 177 -1.08 -14.27 2.79
CA ARG A 177 -1.45 -13.82 1.45
C ARG A 177 -0.92 -14.74 0.35
N TYR A 178 0.24 -15.35 0.58
CA TYR A 178 0.99 -16.16 -0.36
C TYR A 178 1.41 -17.49 0.30
#